data_cef8da9ff734118b2f0c16f07fd81dcb
#
_entry.id   cef8da9ff734118b2f0c16f07fd81dcb
#
_cell.length_a   1.000
_cell.length_b   1.000
_cell.length_c   1.000
_cell.angle_alpha   90.00
_cell.angle_beta   90.00
_cell.angle_gamma   90.00
#
_symmetry.space_group_name_H-M   'P 1'
#
loop_
_entity.id
_entity.type
_entity.pdbx_description
1 polymer ?
#
loop_
_entity_poly.entity_id
_entity_poly.type
_entity_poly.pdbx_seq_one_letter_code
_entity_poly.pdbx_strand_id
1 'polypeptide(L)'
;MVRRVFEDRLTELHETLMAMGLLVEEAIYKSVKSLVDKNVELALEVVLDDKQINEYEIEIETKCFELIALQQPVGTDLRRIATMLKVATDLERMADHAVSIAKATIRLKNETYVKPLIDIPKMAELVKEIVRESLDAYIALDREAAIEVSKKDDQIDKYFSMIFLELVEIMQQDKERIHQAIHFLLVAQHLERIGDYVTN
;
A
#
# COMPACT_ATOMS: atom_id res chain seq x y z
N MET A 1 -4.08 -37.54 4.78
CA MET A 1 -5.38 -36.83 4.91
C MET A 1 -5.20 -35.47 5.63
N VAL A 2 -4.65 -35.42 6.82
CA VAL A 2 -4.45 -34.17 7.61
C VAL A 2 -3.61 -33.12 6.86
N ARG A 3 -2.45 -33.47 6.30
CA ARG A 3 -1.59 -32.54 5.57
C ARG A 3 -2.27 -31.93 4.33
N ARG A 4 -3.08 -32.69 3.62
CA ARG A 4 -3.84 -32.16 2.47
C ARG A 4 -4.84 -31.09 2.89
N VAL A 5 -5.54 -31.28 4.00
CA VAL A 5 -6.46 -30.28 4.55
C VAL A 5 -5.71 -28.99 4.93
N PHE A 6 -4.53 -29.11 5.50
CA PHE A 6 -3.70 -27.96 5.83
C PHE A 6 -3.28 -27.16 4.57
N GLU A 7 -2.77 -27.85 3.54
CA GLU A 7 -2.35 -27.19 2.30
C GLU A 7 -3.55 -26.57 1.55
N ASP A 8 -4.72 -27.24 1.52
CA ASP A 8 -5.93 -26.68 0.92
C ASP A 8 -6.34 -25.38 1.63
N ARG A 9 -6.32 -25.35 2.98
CA ARG A 9 -6.63 -24.15 3.77
C ARG A 9 -5.61 -23.03 3.58
N LEU A 10 -4.34 -23.37 3.47
CA LEU A 10 -3.29 -22.39 3.21
C LEU A 10 -3.44 -21.77 1.81
N THR A 11 -3.86 -22.56 0.83
CA THR A 11 -4.17 -22.04 -0.51
C THR A 11 -5.35 -21.07 -0.48
N GLU A 12 -6.44 -21.39 0.21
CA GLU A 12 -7.58 -20.47 0.40
C GLU A 12 -7.14 -19.14 1.04
N LEU A 13 -6.23 -19.19 2.04
CA LEU A 13 -5.67 -18.01 2.68
C LEU A 13 -4.82 -17.17 1.72
N HIS A 14 -4.00 -17.81 0.87
CA HIS A 14 -3.26 -17.09 -0.16
C HIS A 14 -4.17 -16.40 -1.17
N GLU A 15 -5.27 -17.06 -1.59
CA GLU A 15 -6.26 -16.44 -2.48
C GLU A 15 -6.93 -15.23 -1.83
N THR A 16 -7.28 -15.32 -0.54
CA THR A 16 -7.85 -14.21 0.22
C THR A 16 -6.86 -13.04 0.34
N LEU A 17 -5.58 -13.35 0.61
CA LEU A 17 -4.51 -12.34 0.69
C LEU A 17 -4.28 -11.64 -0.65
N MET A 18 -4.30 -12.37 -1.77
CA MET A 18 -4.20 -11.79 -3.11
C MET A 18 -5.38 -10.87 -3.43
N ALA A 19 -6.60 -11.27 -3.06
CA ALA A 19 -7.78 -10.41 -3.22
C ALA A 19 -7.64 -9.10 -2.43
N MET A 20 -7.15 -9.16 -1.19
CA MET A 20 -6.82 -7.98 -0.38
C MET A 20 -5.76 -7.11 -1.07
N GLY A 21 -4.67 -7.71 -1.58
CA GLY A 21 -3.61 -7.00 -2.29
C GLY A 21 -4.12 -6.23 -3.50
N LEU A 22 -5.00 -6.82 -4.31
CA LEU A 22 -5.63 -6.13 -5.45
C LEU A 22 -6.44 -4.90 -5.03
N LEU A 23 -7.16 -4.97 -3.91
CA LEU A 23 -7.89 -3.82 -3.37
C LEU A 23 -6.94 -2.71 -2.90
N VAL A 24 -5.82 -3.08 -2.29
CA VAL A 24 -4.77 -2.12 -1.89
C VAL A 24 -4.16 -1.43 -3.11
N GLU A 25 -3.80 -2.18 -4.16
CA GLU A 25 -3.32 -1.60 -5.43
C GLU A 25 -4.34 -0.61 -6.02
N GLU A 26 -5.62 -0.99 -6.02
CA GLU A 26 -6.70 -0.14 -6.52
C GLU A 26 -6.85 1.13 -5.67
N ALA A 27 -6.78 1.02 -4.33
CA ALA A 27 -6.84 2.15 -3.42
C ALA A 27 -5.68 3.14 -3.64
N ILE A 28 -4.44 2.65 -3.83
CA ILE A 28 -3.28 3.46 -4.15
C ILE A 28 -3.51 4.22 -5.47
N TYR A 29 -3.93 3.51 -6.52
CA TYR A 29 -4.21 4.11 -7.82
C TYR A 29 -5.30 5.18 -7.74
N LYS A 30 -6.48 4.84 -7.18
CA LYS A 30 -7.63 5.75 -7.06
C LYS A 30 -7.29 6.98 -6.22
N SER A 31 -6.55 6.82 -5.11
CA SER A 31 -6.19 7.92 -4.22
C SER A 31 -5.36 8.98 -4.95
N VAL A 32 -4.31 8.59 -5.68
CA VAL A 32 -3.47 9.51 -6.43
C VAL A 32 -4.20 10.06 -7.65
N LYS A 33 -4.98 9.24 -8.36
CA LYS A 33 -5.82 9.68 -9.46
C LYS A 33 -6.82 10.74 -9.02
N SER A 34 -7.46 10.54 -7.87
CA SER A 34 -8.40 11.53 -7.29
C SER A 34 -7.71 12.87 -7.05
N LEU A 35 -6.45 12.86 -6.58
CA LEU A 35 -5.66 14.06 -6.35
C LEU A 35 -5.32 14.77 -7.67
N VAL A 36 -4.86 14.04 -8.67
CA VAL A 36 -4.50 14.60 -9.99
C VAL A 36 -5.72 15.24 -10.68
N ASP A 37 -6.83 14.52 -10.68
CA ASP A 37 -8.07 14.92 -11.36
C ASP A 37 -8.93 15.86 -10.50
N LYS A 38 -8.55 16.13 -9.23
CA LYS A 38 -9.34 16.86 -8.22
C LYS A 38 -10.74 16.24 -8.02
N ASN A 39 -10.83 14.92 -8.16
CA ASN A 39 -12.08 14.19 -8.09
C ASN A 39 -12.40 13.78 -6.64
N VAL A 40 -13.23 14.60 -5.98
CA VAL A 40 -13.65 14.36 -4.59
C VAL A 40 -14.50 13.11 -4.45
N GLU A 41 -15.30 12.75 -5.45
CA GLU A 41 -16.15 11.56 -5.42
C GLU A 41 -15.28 10.30 -5.40
N LEU A 42 -14.26 10.24 -6.27
CA LEU A 42 -13.29 9.16 -6.28
C LEU A 42 -12.49 9.06 -4.97
N ALA A 43 -12.14 10.22 -4.37
CA ALA A 43 -11.48 10.25 -3.08
C ALA A 43 -12.36 9.70 -1.95
N LEU A 44 -13.66 10.01 -1.96
CA LEU A 44 -14.61 9.48 -0.98
C LEU A 44 -14.84 7.97 -1.18
N GLU A 45 -14.84 7.48 -2.41
CA GLU A 45 -14.88 6.05 -2.71
C GLU A 45 -13.72 5.31 -2.03
N VAL A 46 -12.48 5.78 -2.20
CA VAL A 46 -11.31 5.19 -1.52
C VAL A 46 -11.49 5.12 0.00
N VAL A 47 -12.01 6.19 0.62
CA VAL A 47 -12.23 6.25 2.07
C VAL A 47 -13.31 5.24 2.51
N LEU A 48 -14.32 4.98 1.68
CA LEU A 48 -15.41 4.04 2.01
C LEU A 48 -15.01 2.59 1.77
N ASP A 49 -14.26 2.35 0.69
CA ASP A 49 -13.82 1.00 0.29
C ASP A 49 -12.77 0.41 1.24
N ASP A 50 -12.07 1.25 2.00
CA ASP A 50 -11.12 0.86 3.05
C ASP A 50 -11.70 -0.14 4.06
N LYS A 51 -13.00 0.00 4.35
CA LYS A 51 -13.71 -0.95 5.21
C LYS A 51 -13.60 -2.39 4.71
N GLN A 52 -13.62 -2.60 3.39
CA GLN A 52 -13.51 -3.94 2.81
C GLN A 52 -12.10 -4.53 3.03
N ILE A 53 -11.05 -3.70 2.96
CA ILE A 53 -9.67 -4.13 3.23
C ILE A 53 -9.52 -4.57 4.69
N ASN A 54 -10.07 -3.80 5.63
CA ASN A 54 -10.10 -4.14 7.05
C ASN A 54 -10.88 -5.45 7.32
N GLU A 55 -11.97 -5.69 6.60
CA GLU A 55 -12.72 -6.95 6.69
C GLU A 55 -11.87 -8.15 6.21
N TYR A 56 -11.07 -7.99 5.15
CA TYR A 56 -10.13 -9.01 4.68
C TYR A 56 -9.03 -9.30 5.71
N GLU A 57 -8.45 -8.26 6.34
CA GLU A 57 -7.45 -8.46 7.39
C GLU A 57 -8.00 -9.33 8.53
N ILE A 58 -9.18 -8.98 9.05
CA ILE A 58 -9.86 -9.73 10.13
C ILE A 58 -10.17 -11.17 9.70
N GLU A 59 -10.60 -11.38 8.46
CA GLU A 59 -10.87 -12.70 7.91
C GLU A 59 -9.59 -13.56 7.87
N ILE A 60 -8.49 -13.00 7.34
CA ILE A 60 -7.19 -13.68 7.26
C ILE A 60 -6.69 -14.01 8.68
N GLU A 61 -6.74 -13.05 9.59
CA GLU A 61 -6.33 -13.24 10.98
C GLU A 61 -7.11 -14.38 11.64
N THR A 62 -8.43 -14.36 11.54
CA THR A 62 -9.32 -15.38 12.10
C THR A 62 -8.99 -16.77 11.55
N LYS A 63 -8.90 -16.90 10.22
CA LYS A 63 -8.57 -18.18 9.55
C LYS A 63 -7.18 -18.70 9.91
N CYS A 64 -6.19 -17.79 10.06
CA CYS A 64 -4.84 -18.15 10.51
C CYS A 64 -4.85 -18.73 11.92
N PHE A 65 -5.54 -18.11 12.87
CA PHE A 65 -5.67 -18.62 14.23
C PHE A 65 -6.46 -19.93 14.31
N GLU A 66 -7.52 -20.07 13.53
CA GLU A 66 -8.25 -21.34 13.41
C GLU A 66 -7.34 -22.47 12.89
N LEU A 67 -6.52 -22.18 11.86
CA LEU A 67 -5.59 -23.14 11.29
C LEU A 67 -4.53 -23.57 12.30
N ILE A 68 -3.99 -22.62 13.10
CA ILE A 68 -3.05 -22.91 14.17
C ILE A 68 -3.71 -23.79 15.25
N ALA A 69 -4.91 -23.44 15.71
CA ALA A 69 -5.60 -24.18 16.77
C ALA A 69 -5.97 -25.60 16.35
N LEU A 70 -6.45 -25.79 15.11
CA LEU A 70 -6.96 -27.08 14.64
C LEU A 70 -5.86 -28.04 14.14
N GLN A 71 -4.79 -27.49 13.54
CA GLN A 71 -3.75 -28.30 12.88
C GLN A 71 -2.45 -28.36 13.67
N GLN A 72 -2.25 -27.48 14.66
CA GLN A 72 -1.04 -27.37 15.51
C GLN A 72 0.26 -27.41 14.68
N PRO A 73 0.38 -26.54 13.66
CA PRO A 73 1.55 -26.55 12.78
C PRO A 73 2.82 -26.21 13.55
N VAL A 74 3.95 -26.79 13.13
CA VAL A 74 5.27 -26.54 13.73
C VAL A 74 6.31 -26.17 12.68
N GLY A 75 7.39 -25.52 13.10
CA GLY A 75 8.53 -25.21 12.23
C GLY A 75 8.13 -24.30 11.06
N THR A 76 8.36 -24.77 9.85
CA THR A 76 8.13 -24.00 8.61
C THR A 76 6.65 -23.67 8.39
N ASP A 77 5.75 -24.60 8.69
CA ASP A 77 4.31 -24.38 8.48
C ASP A 77 3.76 -23.27 9.41
N LEU A 78 4.19 -23.26 10.68
CA LEU A 78 3.85 -22.18 11.60
C LEU A 78 4.43 -20.83 11.14
N ARG A 79 5.66 -20.84 10.62
CA ARG A 79 6.28 -19.61 10.10
C ARG A 79 5.52 -19.05 8.89
N ARG A 80 5.04 -19.90 7.98
CA ARG A 80 4.22 -19.47 6.82
C ARG A 80 2.95 -18.72 7.27
N ILE A 81 2.26 -19.24 8.29
CA ILE A 81 1.05 -18.58 8.85
C ILE A 81 1.44 -17.26 9.54
N ALA A 82 2.51 -17.25 10.35
CA ALA A 82 2.95 -16.03 11.02
C ALA A 82 3.36 -14.92 10.03
N THR A 83 4.00 -15.29 8.91
CA THR A 83 4.34 -14.33 7.85
C THR A 83 3.08 -13.80 7.19
N MET A 84 2.07 -14.65 6.93
CA MET A 84 0.80 -14.24 6.34
C MET A 84 0.06 -13.21 7.20
N LEU A 85 0.02 -13.40 8.52
CA LEU A 85 -0.53 -12.41 9.46
C LEU A 85 0.18 -11.07 9.34
N LYS A 86 1.51 -11.08 9.24
CA LYS A 86 2.30 -9.86 9.07
C LYS A 86 1.98 -9.18 7.74
N VAL A 87 1.96 -9.92 6.63
CA VAL A 87 1.66 -9.37 5.30
C VAL A 87 0.26 -8.76 5.26
N ALA A 88 -0.74 -9.42 5.86
CA ALA A 88 -2.10 -8.87 5.93
C ALA A 88 -2.14 -7.53 6.67
N THR A 89 -1.48 -7.44 7.83
CA THR A 89 -1.38 -6.18 8.58
C THR A 89 -0.61 -5.10 7.81
N ASP A 90 0.47 -5.44 7.09
CA ASP A 90 1.21 -4.48 6.28
C ASP A 90 0.35 -3.98 5.09
N LEU A 91 -0.46 -4.83 4.46
CA LEU A 91 -1.43 -4.44 3.43
C LEU A 91 -2.51 -3.48 3.96
N GLU A 92 -3.05 -3.73 5.15
CA GLU A 92 -4.01 -2.80 5.78
C GLU A 92 -3.38 -1.42 6.01
N ARG A 93 -2.14 -1.36 6.53
CA ARG A 93 -1.43 -0.09 6.71
C ARG A 93 -1.16 0.63 5.40
N MET A 94 -0.85 -0.09 4.32
CA MET A 94 -0.72 0.51 2.98
C MET A 94 -2.04 1.16 2.54
N ALA A 95 -3.18 0.50 2.80
CA ALA A 95 -4.51 1.06 2.51
C ALA A 95 -4.80 2.32 3.33
N ASP A 96 -4.47 2.34 4.62
CA ASP A 96 -4.57 3.52 5.49
C ASP A 96 -3.78 4.73 4.92
N HIS A 97 -2.60 4.49 4.34
CA HIS A 97 -1.85 5.52 3.65
C HIS A 97 -2.55 5.99 2.37
N ALA A 98 -3.14 5.09 1.57
CA ALA A 98 -3.94 5.47 0.41
C ALA A 98 -5.17 6.32 0.80
N VAL A 99 -5.86 5.98 1.88
CA VAL A 99 -6.93 6.79 2.47
C VAL A 99 -6.44 8.18 2.86
N SER A 100 -5.24 8.29 3.43
CA SER A 100 -4.64 9.57 3.80
C SER A 100 -4.35 10.44 2.57
N ILE A 101 -3.90 9.85 1.46
CA ILE A 101 -3.74 10.52 0.17
C ILE A 101 -5.10 11.01 -0.35
N ALA A 102 -6.13 10.18 -0.34
CA ALA A 102 -7.49 10.56 -0.76
C ALA A 102 -8.05 11.73 0.08
N LYS A 103 -7.81 11.73 1.38
CA LYS A 103 -8.17 12.85 2.27
C LYS A 103 -7.48 14.16 1.89
N ALA A 104 -6.25 14.13 1.34
CA ALA A 104 -5.59 15.34 0.82
C ALA A 104 -6.36 15.94 -0.37
N THR A 105 -6.89 15.11 -1.28
CA THR A 105 -7.77 15.56 -2.36
C THR A 105 -8.98 16.35 -1.85
N ILE A 106 -9.65 15.80 -0.83
CA ILE A 106 -10.84 16.43 -0.24
C ILE A 106 -10.50 17.79 0.40
N ARG A 107 -9.33 17.90 1.05
CA ARG A 107 -8.86 19.16 1.67
C ARG A 107 -8.52 20.21 0.61
N LEU A 108 -7.90 19.81 -0.49
CA LEU A 108 -7.43 20.70 -1.55
C LEU A 108 -8.46 20.96 -2.66
N LYS A 109 -9.70 20.50 -2.54
CA LYS A 109 -10.73 20.53 -3.59
C LYS A 109 -11.00 21.89 -4.23
N ASN A 110 -10.90 22.97 -3.44
CA ASN A 110 -11.18 24.34 -3.88
C ASN A 110 -9.92 25.13 -4.27
N GLU A 111 -8.73 24.52 -4.18
CA GLU A 111 -7.47 25.20 -4.44
C GLU A 111 -7.02 25.02 -5.90
N THR A 112 -6.43 26.05 -6.47
CA THR A 112 -5.65 25.90 -7.70
C THR A 112 -4.27 25.37 -7.35
N TYR A 113 -3.85 24.29 -8.00
CA TYR A 113 -2.57 23.68 -7.66
C TYR A 113 -1.39 24.58 -8.02
N VAL A 114 -0.44 24.70 -7.09
CA VAL A 114 0.78 25.52 -7.23
C VAL A 114 1.72 25.01 -8.32
N LYS A 115 1.56 23.72 -8.71
CA LYS A 115 2.31 23.05 -9.78
C LYS A 115 1.50 21.90 -10.38
N PRO A 116 1.77 21.51 -11.63
CA PRO A 116 1.28 20.24 -12.14
C PRO A 116 1.84 19.07 -11.35
N LEU A 117 1.01 18.06 -11.07
CA LEU A 117 1.43 16.83 -10.40
C LEU A 117 1.97 15.85 -11.45
N ILE A 118 3.28 15.79 -11.62
CA ILE A 118 3.94 14.91 -12.61
C ILE A 118 4.64 13.73 -11.91
N ASP A 119 5.40 14.02 -10.86
CA ASP A 119 6.27 13.01 -10.24
C ASP A 119 5.54 12.18 -9.16
N ILE A 120 4.55 12.75 -8.48
CA ILE A 120 3.68 11.99 -7.56
C ILE A 120 2.97 10.82 -8.26
N PRO A 121 2.31 11.00 -9.43
CA PRO A 121 1.75 9.87 -10.17
C PRO A 121 2.78 8.81 -10.60
N LYS A 122 3.98 9.22 -11.03
CA LYS A 122 5.05 8.28 -11.39
C LYS A 122 5.52 7.46 -10.19
N MET A 123 5.71 8.13 -9.04
CA MET A 123 6.02 7.47 -7.78
C MET A 123 4.94 6.47 -7.39
N ALA A 124 3.66 6.83 -7.54
CA ALA A 124 2.53 5.94 -7.23
C ALA A 124 2.47 4.70 -8.14
N GLU A 125 2.76 4.84 -9.43
CA GLU A 125 2.82 3.68 -10.33
C GLU A 125 3.95 2.72 -9.92
N LEU A 126 5.11 3.24 -9.54
CA LEU A 126 6.21 2.41 -9.05
C LEU A 126 5.85 1.72 -7.73
N VAL A 127 5.23 2.44 -6.78
CA VAL A 127 4.75 1.87 -5.52
C VAL A 127 3.77 0.74 -5.76
N LYS A 128 2.80 0.94 -6.64
CA LYS A 128 1.82 -0.09 -7.00
C LYS A 128 2.48 -1.32 -7.63
N GLU A 129 3.46 -1.12 -8.51
CA GLU A 129 4.23 -2.21 -9.13
C GLU A 129 4.96 -3.05 -8.08
N ILE A 130 5.68 -2.42 -7.13
CA ILE A 130 6.44 -3.17 -6.12
C ILE A 130 5.54 -3.88 -5.12
N VAL A 131 4.36 -3.33 -4.76
CA VAL A 131 3.38 -4.01 -3.92
C VAL A 131 2.93 -5.30 -4.59
N ARG A 132 2.57 -5.25 -5.86
CA ARG A 132 2.15 -6.43 -6.64
C ARG A 132 3.25 -7.47 -6.73
N GLU A 133 4.44 -7.07 -7.18
CA GLU A 133 5.57 -7.98 -7.34
C GLU A 133 6.00 -8.63 -6.02
N SER A 134 5.91 -7.91 -4.89
CA SER A 134 6.23 -8.46 -3.58
C SER A 134 5.25 -9.56 -3.16
N LEU A 135 3.96 -9.38 -3.42
CA LEU A 135 2.94 -10.39 -3.16
C LEU A 135 3.12 -11.61 -4.05
N ASP A 136 3.40 -11.42 -5.33
CA ASP A 136 3.69 -12.51 -6.26
C ASP A 136 4.92 -13.31 -5.81
N ALA A 137 6.02 -12.63 -5.42
CA ALA A 137 7.22 -13.26 -4.90
C ALA A 137 6.97 -14.02 -3.58
N TYR A 138 6.16 -13.45 -2.69
CA TYR A 138 5.78 -14.08 -1.42
C TYR A 138 5.01 -15.39 -1.65
N ILE A 139 4.00 -15.37 -2.52
CA ILE A 139 3.19 -16.57 -2.80
C ILE A 139 3.99 -17.63 -3.53
N ALA A 140 4.83 -17.23 -4.47
CA ALA A 140 5.74 -18.14 -5.18
C ALA A 140 6.88 -18.67 -4.29
N LEU A 141 7.07 -18.11 -3.08
CA LEU A 141 8.23 -18.34 -2.21
C LEU A 141 9.57 -18.07 -2.95
N ASP A 142 9.55 -17.11 -3.87
CA ASP A 142 10.69 -16.71 -4.69
C ASP A 142 11.54 -15.66 -3.97
N ARG A 143 12.60 -16.14 -3.32
CA ARG A 143 13.52 -15.27 -2.60
C ARG A 143 14.29 -14.32 -3.50
N GLU A 144 14.64 -14.74 -4.71
CA GLU A 144 15.42 -13.91 -5.62
C GLU A 144 14.55 -12.75 -6.14
N ALA A 145 13.30 -13.03 -6.52
CA ALA A 145 12.33 -12.00 -6.88
C ALA A 145 12.09 -11.02 -5.73
N ALA A 146 11.91 -11.50 -4.48
CA ALA A 146 11.73 -10.64 -3.31
C ALA A 146 12.92 -9.68 -3.09
N ILE A 147 14.16 -10.16 -3.29
CA ILE A 147 15.36 -9.31 -3.19
C ILE A 147 15.40 -8.26 -4.31
N GLU A 148 15.02 -8.61 -5.53
CA GLU A 148 14.98 -7.64 -6.64
C GLU A 148 13.90 -6.58 -6.43
N VAL A 149 12.74 -6.96 -5.93
CA VAL A 149 11.68 -6.01 -5.58
C VAL A 149 12.13 -5.03 -4.51
N SER A 150 12.80 -5.50 -3.44
CA SER A 150 13.29 -4.63 -2.37
C SER A 150 14.29 -3.57 -2.85
N LYS A 151 15.05 -3.83 -3.92
CA LYS A 151 15.97 -2.85 -4.52
C LYS A 151 15.25 -1.74 -5.28
N LYS A 152 14.00 -1.99 -5.73
CA LYS A 152 13.20 -0.97 -6.42
C LYS A 152 12.77 0.15 -5.48
N ASP A 153 12.72 -0.10 -4.18
CA ASP A 153 12.41 0.87 -3.14
C ASP A 153 13.39 2.07 -3.16
N ASP A 154 14.67 1.86 -3.46
CA ASP A 154 15.64 2.93 -3.70
C ASP A 154 15.19 3.97 -4.75
N GLN A 155 14.30 3.59 -5.68
CA GLN A 155 13.78 4.51 -6.68
C GLN A 155 12.62 5.35 -6.11
N ILE A 156 11.83 4.79 -5.21
CA ILE A 156 10.78 5.51 -4.47
C ILE A 156 11.42 6.59 -3.61
N ASP A 157 12.49 6.27 -2.90
CA ASP A 157 13.27 7.22 -2.09
C ASP A 157 13.84 8.38 -2.93
N LYS A 158 14.31 8.09 -4.14
CA LYS A 158 14.77 9.12 -5.08
C LYS A 158 13.64 10.04 -5.52
N TYR A 159 12.46 9.48 -5.84
CA TYR A 159 11.28 10.30 -6.17
C TYR A 159 10.87 11.17 -4.98
N PHE A 160 10.81 10.60 -3.78
CA PHE A 160 10.50 11.35 -2.57
C PHE A 160 11.48 12.51 -2.35
N SER A 161 12.79 12.25 -2.42
CA SER A 161 13.83 13.27 -2.26
C SER A 161 13.71 14.38 -3.31
N MET A 162 13.42 14.05 -4.55
CA MET A 162 13.25 15.01 -5.65
C MET A 162 12.01 15.87 -5.43
N ILE A 163 10.87 15.26 -5.08
CA ILE A 163 9.62 15.96 -4.78
C ILE A 163 9.80 16.87 -3.56
N PHE A 164 10.49 16.39 -2.51
CA PHE A 164 10.80 17.17 -1.31
C PHE A 164 11.54 18.45 -1.64
N LEU A 165 12.64 18.36 -2.40
CA LEU A 165 13.47 19.52 -2.75
C LEU A 165 12.68 20.53 -3.59
N GLU A 166 11.91 20.08 -4.58
CA GLU A 166 11.07 20.93 -5.40
C GLU A 166 10.01 21.69 -4.58
N LEU A 167 9.35 20.98 -3.65
CA LEU A 167 8.32 21.60 -2.80
C LEU A 167 8.93 22.59 -1.80
N VAL A 168 10.13 22.32 -1.26
CA VAL A 168 10.87 23.27 -0.41
C VAL A 168 11.20 24.53 -1.19
N GLU A 169 11.64 24.43 -2.44
CA GLU A 169 11.90 25.60 -3.29
C GLU A 169 10.64 26.42 -3.53
N ILE A 170 9.48 25.77 -3.81
CA ILE A 170 8.20 26.45 -3.95
C ILE A 170 7.81 27.21 -2.67
N MET A 171 8.00 26.59 -1.50
CA MET A 171 7.70 27.21 -0.20
C MET A 171 8.60 28.42 0.09
N GLN A 172 9.85 28.40 -0.36
CA GLN A 172 10.79 29.53 -0.19
C GLN A 172 10.43 30.72 -1.09
N GLN A 173 9.91 30.46 -2.28
CA GLN A 173 9.55 31.51 -3.23
C GLN A 173 8.27 32.25 -2.84
N ASP A 174 7.30 31.57 -2.24
CA ASP A 174 6.00 32.15 -1.93
C ASP A 174 5.36 31.48 -0.69
N LYS A 175 5.20 32.26 0.37
CA LYS A 175 4.62 31.80 1.64
C LYS A 175 3.16 31.37 1.53
N GLU A 176 2.39 31.89 0.58
CA GLU A 176 1.00 31.51 0.35
C GLU A 176 0.88 30.07 -0.16
N ARG A 177 1.95 29.54 -0.75
CA ARG A 177 2.00 28.18 -1.28
C ARG A 177 2.36 27.13 -0.24
N ILE A 178 2.81 27.52 0.96
CA ILE A 178 3.29 26.60 2.00
C ILE A 178 2.21 25.58 2.36
N HIS A 179 0.97 26.02 2.57
CA HIS A 179 -0.13 25.12 2.95
C HIS A 179 -0.31 23.98 1.96
N GLN A 180 -0.38 24.29 0.68
CA GLN A 180 -0.59 23.28 -0.35
C GLN A 180 0.65 22.40 -0.58
N ALA A 181 1.85 23.01 -0.56
CA ALA A 181 3.10 22.28 -0.72
C ALA A 181 3.31 21.24 0.40
N ILE A 182 2.92 21.56 1.64
CA ILE A 182 2.92 20.60 2.76
C ILE A 182 1.99 19.43 2.47
N HIS A 183 0.79 19.65 1.93
CA HIS A 183 -0.11 18.55 1.59
C HIS A 183 0.46 17.64 0.50
N PHE A 184 1.12 18.19 -0.52
CA PHE A 184 1.80 17.39 -1.54
C PHE A 184 3.00 16.62 -0.98
N LEU A 185 3.74 17.23 -0.05
CA LEU A 185 4.84 16.55 0.65
C LEU A 185 4.33 15.37 1.49
N LEU A 186 3.21 15.53 2.21
CA LEU A 186 2.59 14.46 2.98
C LEU A 186 2.09 13.34 2.06
N VAL A 187 1.55 13.67 0.88
CA VAL A 187 1.17 12.66 -0.12
C VAL A 187 2.38 11.85 -0.57
N ALA A 188 3.50 12.51 -0.91
CA ALA A 188 4.73 11.82 -1.30
C ALA A 188 5.26 10.95 -0.14
N GLN A 189 5.18 11.42 1.11
CA GLN A 189 5.56 10.66 2.29
C GLN A 189 4.68 9.41 2.50
N HIS A 190 3.36 9.52 2.25
CA HIS A 190 2.49 8.35 2.32
C HIS A 190 2.84 7.30 1.26
N LEU A 191 3.23 7.72 0.04
CA LEU A 191 3.69 6.80 -1.00
C LEU A 191 5.02 6.13 -0.62
N GLU A 192 5.98 6.87 -0.07
CA GLU A 192 7.23 6.32 0.43
C GLU A 192 6.98 5.30 1.55
N ARG A 193 6.10 5.61 2.50
CA ARG A 193 5.71 4.66 3.55
C ARG A 193 5.10 3.36 3.02
N ILE A 194 4.32 3.42 1.95
CA ILE A 194 3.80 2.20 1.30
C ILE A 194 4.98 1.37 0.75
N GLY A 195 5.99 2.00 0.14
CA GLY A 195 7.23 1.34 -0.30
C GLY A 195 7.97 0.67 0.85
N ASP A 196 8.16 1.36 1.96
CA ASP A 196 8.78 0.83 3.18
C ASP A 196 8.13 -0.50 3.64
N TYR A 197 6.79 -0.59 3.59
CA TYR A 197 6.09 -1.82 4.00
C TYR A 197 6.37 -3.00 3.08
N VAL A 198 6.71 -2.77 1.82
CA VAL A 198 7.09 -3.84 0.89
C VAL A 198 8.42 -4.50 1.29
N THR A 199 9.33 -3.74 1.91
CA THR A 199 10.65 -4.26 2.32
C THR A 199 10.64 -4.98 3.66
N ASN A 200 9.55 -4.94 4.41
CA ASN A 200 9.37 -5.60 5.71
C ASN A 200 9.15 -7.11 5.60
#